data_297e74e4c4f91e040d562ff8e0aedf94
#
_entry.id   297e74e4c4f91e040d562ff8e0aedf94
#
_cell.length_a   1.000
_cell.length_b   1.000
_cell.length_c   1.000
_cell.angle_alpha   90.00
_cell.angle_beta   90.00
_cell.angle_gamma   90.00
#
_symmetry.space_group_name_H-M   'P 1'
#
loop_
_entity.id
_entity.type
_entity.pdbx_description
1 polymer ?
#
loop_
_entity_poly.entity_id
_entity_poly.type
_entity_poly.pdbx_seq_one_letter_code
_entity_poly.pdbx_strand_id
1 'polypeptide(L)'
;MPPGENVKGLLAISNVNKSNYTVENLLNFNMDLTKDFRLSATAGITYDEYHFLTENVSGNTFSIYDLRTKGLSNAGKVDVKQPIQKDYQLLSYLGRVNLSAYDKYLLTASLRADGSSKFKKGNRWAYFPSFSLAWRMEQEDFIK
;
A
#
# COMPACT_ATOMS: atom_id res chain seq x y z
N MET A 1 -37.27 -5.12 -15.84
CA MET A 1 -37.81 -3.94 -15.12
C MET A 1 -36.65 -3.15 -14.57
N PRO A 2 -36.58 -1.84 -14.75
CA PRO A 2 -35.53 -1.04 -14.14
C PRO A 2 -35.58 -1.12 -12.61
N PRO A 3 -34.43 -1.09 -11.93
CA PRO A 3 -34.39 -1.12 -10.47
C PRO A 3 -35.09 0.14 -9.92
N GLY A 4 -36.06 -0.05 -9.05
CA GLY A 4 -36.84 1.03 -8.45
C GLY A 4 -38.31 1.12 -8.88
N GLU A 5 -38.72 0.43 -9.94
CA GLU A 5 -40.12 0.46 -10.43
C GLU A 5 -41.11 -0.11 -9.41
N ASN A 6 -40.72 -1.16 -8.68
CA ASN A 6 -41.54 -1.78 -7.63
C ASN A 6 -41.54 -1.02 -6.28
N VAL A 7 -40.67 -0.03 -6.11
CA VAL A 7 -40.49 0.69 -4.85
C VAL A 7 -40.69 2.22 -4.99
N LYS A 8 -41.35 2.64 -6.08
CA LYS A 8 -41.67 4.05 -6.37
C LYS A 8 -40.43 4.95 -6.25
N GLY A 9 -39.38 4.60 -7.00
CA GLY A 9 -38.09 5.29 -7.00
C GLY A 9 -37.10 4.75 -5.93
N LEU A 10 -35.83 4.77 -6.27
CA LEU A 10 -34.73 4.38 -5.42
C LEU A 10 -33.62 5.44 -5.52
N LEU A 11 -33.17 5.95 -4.39
CA LEU A 11 -31.98 6.78 -4.27
C LEU A 11 -31.03 6.10 -3.29
N ALA A 12 -29.81 5.85 -3.75
CA ALA A 12 -28.73 5.32 -2.91
C ALA A 12 -27.55 6.31 -2.90
N ILE A 13 -27.05 6.58 -1.71
CA ILE A 13 -25.88 7.43 -1.47
C ILE A 13 -24.84 6.55 -0.81
N SER A 14 -23.66 6.49 -1.40
CA SER A 14 -22.49 5.82 -0.83
C SER A 14 -21.39 6.85 -0.62
N ASN A 15 -20.99 7.04 0.61
CA ASN A 15 -19.87 7.88 0.99
C ASN A 15 -18.68 6.97 1.31
N VAL A 16 -17.57 7.15 0.60
CA VAL A 16 -16.35 6.37 0.77
C VAL A 16 -15.22 7.31 1.16
N ASN A 17 -14.70 7.14 2.36
CA ASN A 17 -13.53 7.86 2.85
C ASN A 17 -12.34 6.90 2.94
N LYS A 18 -11.25 7.27 2.29
CA LYS A 18 -9.99 6.53 2.31
C LYS A 18 -8.87 7.48 2.66
N SER A 19 -8.09 7.14 3.66
CA SER A 19 -6.85 7.85 3.96
C SER A 19 -5.70 6.87 4.10
N ASN A 20 -4.55 7.28 3.61
CA ASN A 20 -3.30 6.56 3.75
C ASN A 20 -2.24 7.53 4.26
N TYR A 21 -1.52 7.13 5.29
CA TYR A 21 -0.43 7.89 5.87
C TYR A 21 0.82 7.03 5.85
N THR A 22 1.86 7.52 5.17
CA THR A 22 3.15 6.83 5.05
C THR A 22 4.27 7.71 5.60
N VAL A 23 5.06 7.14 6.49
CA VAL A 23 6.33 7.73 6.95
C VAL A 23 7.45 6.80 6.55
N GLU A 24 8.42 7.33 5.82
CA GLU A 24 9.60 6.61 5.39
C GLU A 24 10.86 7.33 5.82
N ASN A 25 11.79 6.59 6.42
CA ASN A 25 13.11 7.07 6.77
C ASN A 25 14.16 6.12 6.20
N LEU A 26 15.07 6.67 5.39
CA LEU A 26 16.16 5.94 4.75
C LEU A 26 17.49 6.55 5.12
N LEU A 27 18.41 5.70 5.56
CA LEU A 27 19.80 6.04 5.78
C LEU A 27 20.66 5.35 4.73
N ASN A 28 21.41 6.13 3.97
CA ASN A 28 22.32 5.63 2.96
C ASN A 28 23.76 5.90 3.38
N PHE A 29 24.61 4.89 3.24
CA PHE A 29 26.01 4.92 3.52
C PHE A 29 26.79 4.44 2.30
N ASN A 30 27.85 5.20 1.91
CA ASN A 30 28.74 4.84 0.82
C ASN A 30 30.18 5.01 1.28
N MET A 31 31.00 4.02 1.00
CA MET A 31 32.41 4.02 1.36
C MET A 31 33.24 3.29 0.32
N ASP A 32 34.35 3.89 -0.10
CA ASP A 32 35.40 3.22 -0.85
C ASP A 32 36.32 2.53 0.15
N LEU A 33 36.22 1.19 0.23
CA LEU A 33 37.05 0.37 1.12
C LEU A 33 38.51 0.35 0.66
N THR A 34 38.70 0.27 -0.67
CA THR A 34 39.97 0.38 -1.38
C THR A 34 39.71 1.00 -2.74
N LYS A 35 40.75 1.17 -3.57
CA LYS A 35 40.62 1.63 -4.96
C LYS A 35 39.72 0.69 -5.81
N ASP A 36 39.70 -0.60 -5.46
CA ASP A 36 39.03 -1.63 -6.21
C ASP A 36 37.74 -2.13 -5.57
N PHE A 37 37.44 -1.72 -4.33
CA PHE A 37 36.27 -2.17 -3.57
C PHE A 37 35.44 -1.00 -3.07
N ARG A 38 34.20 -0.94 -3.51
CA ARG A 38 33.21 0.05 -3.07
C ARG A 38 32.03 -0.63 -2.37
N LEU A 39 31.69 -0.16 -1.18
CA LEU A 39 30.56 -0.60 -0.39
C LEU A 39 29.49 0.49 -0.36
N SER A 40 28.24 0.13 -0.64
CA SER A 40 27.10 0.97 -0.30
C SER A 40 26.09 0.17 0.53
N ALA A 41 25.54 0.81 1.53
CA ALA A 41 24.53 0.23 2.41
C ALA A 41 23.34 1.18 2.54
N THR A 42 22.15 0.61 2.61
CA THR A 42 20.90 1.33 2.89
C THR A 42 20.21 0.63 4.04
N ALA A 43 19.80 1.39 5.07
CA ALA A 43 18.91 0.94 6.11
C ALA A 43 17.65 1.80 6.09
N GLY A 44 16.48 1.19 6.29
CA GLY A 44 15.22 1.90 6.20
C GLY A 44 14.19 1.40 7.20
N ILE A 45 13.30 2.31 7.57
CA ILE A 45 12.07 2.03 8.31
C ILE A 45 10.92 2.73 7.62
N THR A 46 9.84 1.99 7.37
CA THR A 46 8.61 2.52 6.77
C THR A 46 7.44 2.16 7.66
N TYR A 47 6.58 3.12 7.93
CA TYR A 47 5.32 2.93 8.63
C TYR A 47 4.18 3.40 7.73
N ASP A 48 3.24 2.49 7.45
CA ASP A 48 2.03 2.76 6.68
C ASP A 48 0.80 2.56 7.57
N GLU A 49 -0.11 3.51 7.53
CA GLU A 49 -1.42 3.45 8.17
C GLU A 49 -2.51 3.70 7.14
N TYR A 50 -3.49 2.80 7.09
CA TYR A 50 -4.59 2.84 6.14
C TYR A 50 -5.92 2.82 6.87
N HIS A 51 -6.76 3.81 6.56
CA HIS A 51 -8.14 3.92 7.04
C HIS A 51 -9.11 3.86 5.87
N PHE A 52 -10.13 3.05 6.00
CA PHE A 52 -11.21 2.92 5.04
C PHE A 52 -12.54 2.93 5.78
N LEU A 53 -13.40 3.86 5.41
CA LEU A 53 -14.77 3.97 5.92
C LEU A 53 -15.74 4.05 4.74
N THR A 54 -16.75 3.18 4.72
CA THR A 54 -17.85 3.27 3.76
C THR A 54 -19.17 3.36 4.50
N GLU A 55 -19.94 4.40 4.19
CA GLU A 55 -21.26 4.65 4.70
C GLU A 55 -22.26 4.60 3.56
N ASN A 56 -23.32 3.80 3.71
CA ASN A 56 -24.33 3.61 2.68
C ASN A 56 -25.70 3.94 3.26
N VAL A 57 -26.40 4.83 2.58
CA VAL A 57 -27.79 5.19 2.90
C VAL A 57 -28.62 5.07 1.63
N SER A 58 -29.77 4.47 1.71
CA SER A 58 -30.72 4.39 0.60
C SER A 58 -32.12 4.79 1.03
N GLY A 59 -32.83 5.40 0.12
CA GLY A 59 -34.24 5.75 0.32
C GLY A 59 -35.09 5.28 -0.84
N ASN A 60 -36.31 4.90 -0.56
CA ASN A 60 -37.30 4.51 -1.54
C ASN A 60 -38.70 5.07 -1.22
N THR A 61 -39.69 4.77 -2.08
CA THR A 61 -41.07 5.20 -1.89
C THR A 61 -41.19 6.73 -1.83
N PHE A 62 -40.66 7.37 -2.86
CA PHE A 62 -40.76 8.84 -2.98
C PHE A 62 -42.14 9.25 -3.43
N SER A 63 -42.74 10.25 -2.76
CA SER A 63 -44.04 10.81 -3.09
C SER A 63 -43.99 11.78 -4.28
N ILE A 64 -42.81 12.28 -4.64
CA ILE A 64 -42.56 13.23 -5.73
C ILE A 64 -41.47 12.67 -6.62
N TYR A 65 -41.72 12.61 -7.92
CA TYR A 65 -40.77 12.10 -8.92
C TYR A 65 -39.54 12.99 -9.16
N ASP A 66 -39.54 14.22 -8.66
CA ASP A 66 -38.41 15.13 -8.83
C ASP A 66 -37.34 14.92 -7.76
N LEU A 67 -36.55 13.86 -7.96
CA LEU A 67 -35.48 13.42 -7.06
C LEU A 67 -34.19 14.25 -7.14
N ARG A 68 -34.09 15.13 -8.15
CA ARG A 68 -32.83 15.82 -8.47
C ARG A 68 -32.41 16.85 -7.43
N THR A 69 -33.33 17.37 -6.64
CA THR A 69 -33.07 18.53 -5.78
C THR A 69 -33.34 18.33 -4.28
N LYS A 70 -34.03 17.26 -3.88
CA LYS A 70 -34.51 17.12 -2.48
C LYS A 70 -33.95 15.92 -1.70
N GLY A 71 -33.08 15.13 -2.32
CA GLY A 71 -32.36 14.05 -1.65
C GLY A 71 -33.22 13.07 -0.89
N LEU A 72 -32.64 12.44 0.13
CA LEU A 72 -33.30 11.43 0.97
C LEU A 72 -34.42 11.96 1.87
N SER A 73 -34.54 13.27 2.08
CA SER A 73 -35.56 13.87 2.96
C SER A 73 -37.00 13.61 2.54
N ASN A 74 -37.22 13.29 1.27
CA ASN A 74 -38.54 12.99 0.69
C ASN A 74 -38.80 11.49 0.54
N ALA A 75 -37.92 10.62 1.02
CA ALA A 75 -38.11 9.19 0.98
C ALA A 75 -39.15 8.76 2.03
N GLY A 76 -40.12 7.94 1.62
CA GLY A 76 -41.08 7.33 2.54
C GLY A 76 -40.43 6.26 3.43
N LYS A 77 -39.34 5.66 2.96
CA LYS A 77 -38.53 4.69 3.72
C LYS A 77 -37.04 4.95 3.50
N VAL A 78 -36.30 5.10 4.58
CA VAL A 78 -34.84 5.25 4.58
C VAL A 78 -34.23 4.01 5.22
N ASP A 79 -33.23 3.44 4.54
CA ASP A 79 -32.42 2.31 5.03
C ASP A 79 -30.97 2.77 5.20
N VAL A 80 -30.47 2.70 6.42
CA VAL A 80 -29.09 3.05 6.77
C VAL A 80 -28.34 1.75 7.05
N LYS A 81 -27.37 1.42 6.19
CA LYS A 81 -26.55 0.24 6.39
C LYS A 81 -25.46 0.52 7.42
N GLN A 82 -25.09 -0.52 8.17
CA GLN A 82 -23.95 -0.44 9.08
C GLN A 82 -22.70 0.02 8.31
N PRO A 83 -21.92 0.96 8.83
CA PRO A 83 -20.68 1.39 8.23
C PRO A 83 -19.69 0.23 8.13
N ILE A 84 -18.95 0.20 7.04
CA ILE A 84 -17.84 -0.75 6.89
C ILE A 84 -16.55 0.02 7.15
N GLN A 85 -15.87 -0.32 8.22
CA GLN A 85 -14.57 0.25 8.59
C GLN A 85 -13.49 -0.81 8.47
N LYS A 86 -12.36 -0.46 7.86
CA LYS A 86 -11.18 -1.30 7.74
C LYS A 86 -9.94 -0.46 7.99
N ASP A 87 -9.24 -0.78 9.05
CA ASP A 87 -8.01 -0.12 9.42
C ASP A 87 -6.89 -1.16 9.45
N TYR A 88 -5.71 -0.78 8.97
CA TYR A 88 -4.53 -1.60 9.15
C TYR A 88 -3.26 -0.75 9.20
N GLN A 89 -2.25 -1.30 9.81
CA GLN A 89 -0.93 -0.73 9.96
C GLN A 89 0.11 -1.73 9.47
N LEU A 90 1.12 -1.21 8.80
CA LEU A 90 2.27 -1.98 8.32
C LEU A 90 3.55 -1.27 8.78
N LEU A 91 4.41 -1.98 9.48
CA LEU A 91 5.74 -1.53 9.87
C LEU A 91 6.77 -2.39 9.14
N SER A 92 7.67 -1.75 8.40
CA SER A 92 8.67 -2.42 7.58
C SER A 92 10.07 -1.95 7.93
N TYR A 93 11.00 -2.90 8.01
CA TYR A 93 12.43 -2.64 8.11
C TYR A 93 13.12 -3.14 6.85
N LEU A 94 14.03 -2.35 6.32
CA LEU A 94 14.83 -2.68 5.14
C LEU A 94 16.31 -2.54 5.47
N GLY A 95 17.08 -3.57 5.13
CA GLY A 95 18.54 -3.51 5.05
C GLY A 95 18.99 -3.98 3.67
N ARG A 96 19.89 -3.23 3.02
CA ARG A 96 20.50 -3.58 1.74
C ARG A 96 21.97 -3.25 1.77
N VAL A 97 22.78 -4.14 1.22
CA VAL A 97 24.23 -3.95 1.04
C VAL A 97 24.56 -4.25 -0.41
N ASN A 98 25.33 -3.37 -1.04
CA ASN A 98 25.88 -3.56 -2.37
C ASN A 98 27.40 -3.47 -2.25
N LEU A 99 28.09 -4.46 -2.83
CA LEU A 99 29.54 -4.50 -2.95
C LEU A 99 29.91 -4.50 -4.42
N SER A 100 30.74 -3.55 -4.82
CA SER A 100 31.38 -3.54 -6.14
C SER A 100 32.86 -3.87 -5.98
N ALA A 101 33.36 -4.83 -6.74
CA ALA A 101 34.75 -5.25 -6.73
C ALA A 101 35.35 -5.14 -8.14
N TYR A 102 36.50 -4.46 -8.26
CA TYR A 102 37.27 -4.24 -9.49
C TYR A 102 36.45 -3.60 -10.63
N ASP A 103 35.35 -2.90 -10.30
CA ASP A 103 34.33 -2.42 -11.24
C ASP A 103 33.76 -3.52 -12.17
N LYS A 104 34.04 -4.79 -11.89
CA LYS A 104 33.62 -5.96 -12.66
C LYS A 104 32.53 -6.77 -11.98
N TYR A 105 32.62 -6.96 -10.67
CA TYR A 105 31.74 -7.84 -9.92
C TYR A 105 30.84 -7.01 -9.01
N LEU A 106 29.53 -7.23 -9.10
CA LEU A 106 28.52 -6.54 -8.31
C LEU A 106 27.76 -7.58 -7.50
N LEU A 107 27.80 -7.43 -6.18
CA LEU A 107 27.07 -8.27 -5.23
C LEU A 107 26.04 -7.39 -4.52
N THR A 108 24.80 -7.86 -4.45
CA THR A 108 23.75 -7.22 -3.66
C THR A 108 23.13 -8.25 -2.72
N ALA A 109 22.98 -7.89 -1.45
CA ALA A 109 22.19 -8.63 -0.49
C ALA A 109 21.18 -7.68 0.17
N SER A 110 19.95 -8.11 0.35
CA SER A 110 18.95 -7.33 1.09
C SER A 110 18.06 -8.23 1.95
N LEU A 111 17.56 -7.64 3.02
CA LEU A 111 16.55 -8.24 3.90
C LEU A 111 15.48 -7.20 4.18
N ARG A 112 14.22 -7.57 3.96
CA ARG A 112 13.06 -6.79 4.39
C ARG A 112 12.25 -7.60 5.40
N ALA A 113 11.86 -6.95 6.47
CA ALA A 113 10.99 -7.51 7.50
C ALA A 113 9.72 -6.65 7.58
N ASP A 114 8.56 -7.25 7.31
CA ASP A 114 7.26 -6.58 7.28
C ASP A 114 6.37 -7.11 8.39
N GLY A 115 5.92 -6.20 9.27
CA GLY A 115 4.99 -6.48 10.36
C GLY A 115 3.63 -5.85 10.11
N SER A 116 2.57 -6.67 9.96
CA SER A 116 1.22 -6.19 9.66
C SER A 116 0.24 -6.46 10.78
N SER A 117 -0.60 -5.46 11.08
CA SER A 117 -1.70 -5.59 12.04
C SER A 117 -2.81 -6.55 11.58
N LYS A 118 -2.87 -6.87 10.27
CA LYS A 118 -3.83 -7.83 9.69
C LYS A 118 -3.59 -9.28 10.11
N PHE A 119 -2.35 -9.61 10.52
CA PHE A 119 -2.00 -10.96 10.92
C PHE A 119 -2.24 -11.20 12.41
N LYS A 120 -2.54 -12.47 12.75
CA LYS A 120 -2.79 -12.91 14.12
C LYS A 120 -1.58 -12.62 15.02
N LYS A 121 -1.84 -12.27 16.30
CA LYS A 121 -0.79 -12.16 17.33
C LYS A 121 0.08 -13.42 17.35
N GLY A 122 1.39 -13.26 17.22
CA GLY A 122 2.38 -14.33 17.15
C GLY A 122 2.98 -14.58 15.76
N ASN A 123 2.28 -14.23 14.65
CA ASN A 123 2.78 -14.41 13.28
C ASN A 123 2.65 -13.12 12.44
N ARG A 124 3.00 -11.99 13.05
CA ARG A 124 2.82 -10.67 12.40
C ARG A 124 3.95 -10.30 11.44
N TRP A 125 5.08 -10.98 11.51
CA TRP A 125 6.29 -10.65 10.77
C TRP A 125 6.52 -11.61 9.61
N ALA A 126 6.81 -11.07 8.45
CA ALA A 126 7.29 -11.79 7.28
C ALA A 126 8.68 -11.27 6.90
N TYR A 127 9.57 -12.17 6.46
CA TYR A 127 10.94 -11.85 6.10
C TYR A 127 11.20 -12.18 4.63
N PHE A 128 11.80 -11.23 3.91
CA PHE A 128 12.03 -11.31 2.48
C PHE A 128 13.53 -11.10 2.19
N PRO A 129 14.35 -12.15 2.29
CA PRO A 129 15.75 -12.08 1.88
C PRO A 129 15.86 -12.05 0.36
N SER A 130 16.83 -11.32 -0.16
CA SER A 130 17.17 -11.28 -1.58
C SER A 130 18.68 -11.21 -1.76
N PHE A 131 19.17 -11.87 -2.79
CA PHE A 131 20.57 -11.90 -3.15
C PHE A 131 20.73 -11.83 -4.67
N SER A 132 21.68 -11.05 -5.16
CA SER A 132 22.02 -11.00 -6.57
C SER A 132 23.53 -10.85 -6.77
N LEU A 133 24.02 -11.44 -7.88
CA LEU A 133 25.37 -11.34 -8.34
C LEU A 133 25.33 -10.94 -9.82
N ALA A 134 26.15 -9.95 -10.21
CA ALA A 134 26.33 -9.56 -11.60
C ALA A 134 27.81 -9.45 -11.93
N TRP A 135 28.16 -9.79 -13.17
CA TRP A 135 29.48 -9.71 -13.72
C TRP A 135 29.46 -8.86 -14.98
N ARG A 136 30.29 -7.83 -15.02
CA ARG A 136 30.50 -6.99 -16.19
C ARG A 136 31.60 -7.57 -17.09
N MET A 137 31.21 -8.44 -18.00
CA MET A 137 32.15 -9.13 -18.89
C MET A 137 32.89 -8.18 -19.84
N GLU A 138 32.28 -7.03 -20.19
CA GLU A 138 32.90 -6.01 -21.06
C GLU A 138 34.14 -5.37 -20.44
N GLN A 139 34.37 -5.53 -19.14
CA GLN A 139 35.57 -5.04 -18.45
C GLN A 139 36.71 -6.06 -18.43
N GLU A 140 36.52 -7.25 -19.02
CA GLU A 140 37.55 -8.27 -19.07
C GLU A 140 38.49 -8.08 -20.25
N ASP A 141 39.80 -8.32 -19.99
CA ASP A 141 40.86 -8.10 -21.02
C ASP A 141 40.73 -9.04 -22.21
N PHE A 142 40.06 -10.19 -22.07
CA PHE A 142 39.85 -11.14 -23.16
C PHE A 142 38.67 -10.76 -24.09
N ILE A 143 37.90 -9.72 -23.75
CA ILE A 143 36.80 -9.20 -24.58
C ILE A 143 37.20 -7.88 -25.25
N LYS A 144 38.23 -7.18 -24.74
CA LYS A 144 38.81 -5.99 -25.36
C LYS A 144 39.73 -6.37 -26.52
#